data_0438666cc9f47d1134537bf6c3fdc2ca
#
_entry.id   0438666cc9f47d1134537bf6c3fdc2ca
#
_cell.length_a   1.000
_cell.length_b   1.000
_cell.length_c   1.000
_cell.angle_alpha   90.00
_cell.angle_beta   90.00
_cell.angle_gamma   90.00
#
_symmetry.space_group_name_H-M   'P 1'
#
loop_
_entity.id
_entity.type
_entity.pdbx_description
1 polymer ?
#
loop_
_entity_poly.entity_id
_entity_poly.type
_entity_poly.pdbx_seq_one_letter_code
_entity_poly.pdbx_strand_id
1 'polypeptide(L)'
;MLIELTEDTLQDLITKEEKVVVQFSASWCGNCRIMKPKFKKLASENEAITFALVDAENFPESRKLANVSNLPTFATFVNGKLVNETQTNKQEVLIGLVNEIV
;
A
#
# COMPACT_ATOMS: atom_id res chain seq x y z
N MET A 1 10.42 -0.94 5.99
CA MET A 1 9.65 -0.99 7.26
C MET A 1 8.20 -1.30 6.96
N LEU A 2 7.59 -2.15 7.74
CA LEU A 2 6.17 -2.51 7.55
C LEU A 2 5.34 -1.92 8.70
N ILE A 3 4.26 -1.22 8.34
CA ILE A 3 3.33 -0.63 9.30
C ILE A 3 1.93 -1.11 8.96
N GLU A 4 1.18 -1.55 9.96
CA GLU A 4 -0.24 -1.81 9.80
C GLU A 4 -1.00 -0.68 10.49
N LEU A 5 -1.69 0.17 9.70
CA LEU A 5 -2.41 1.31 10.27
C LEU A 5 -3.62 0.81 11.07
N THR A 6 -3.75 1.33 12.27
CA THR A 6 -4.88 1.04 13.17
C THR A 6 -5.87 2.20 13.22
N GLU A 7 -5.57 3.30 12.54
CA GLU A 7 -6.42 4.49 12.46
C GLU A 7 -6.40 5.04 11.03
N ASP A 8 -7.34 5.92 10.73
CA ASP A 8 -7.51 6.53 9.40
C ASP A 8 -6.52 7.69 9.21
N THR A 9 -5.21 7.37 9.19
CA THR A 9 -4.13 8.35 9.27
C THR A 9 -3.06 8.19 8.17
N LEU A 10 -3.42 7.62 7.02
CA LEU A 10 -2.44 7.44 5.94
C LEU A 10 -1.86 8.78 5.47
N GLN A 11 -2.67 9.86 5.48
CA GLN A 11 -2.19 11.19 5.09
C GLN A 11 -0.98 11.62 5.94
N ASP A 12 -1.03 11.37 7.24
CA ASP A 12 0.09 11.71 8.13
C ASP A 12 1.33 10.90 7.77
N LEU A 13 1.16 9.61 7.46
CA LEU A 13 2.27 8.74 7.13
C LEU A 13 2.97 9.18 5.83
N ILE A 14 2.21 9.44 4.77
CA ILE A 14 2.80 9.83 3.49
C ILE A 14 3.40 11.23 3.52
N THR A 15 2.98 12.08 4.46
CA THR A 15 3.58 13.39 4.68
C THR A 15 4.91 13.25 5.40
N LYS A 16 5.01 12.30 6.32
CA LYS A 16 6.18 12.09 7.18
C LYS A 16 7.28 11.29 6.49
N GLU A 17 6.91 10.24 5.73
CA GLU A 17 7.86 9.33 5.11
C GLU A 17 8.05 9.67 3.64
N GLU A 18 9.30 9.64 3.17
CA GLU A 18 9.63 10.02 1.79
C GLU A 18 9.00 9.08 0.77
N LYS A 19 9.14 7.76 0.98
CA LYS A 19 8.66 6.74 0.05
C LYS A 19 7.75 5.78 0.78
N VAL A 20 6.52 5.63 0.29
CA VAL A 20 5.52 4.75 0.90
C VAL A 20 4.86 3.90 -0.17
N VAL A 21 4.77 2.60 0.10
CA VAL A 21 3.96 1.67 -0.69
C VAL A 21 2.81 1.22 0.18
N VAL A 22 1.59 1.28 -0.35
CA VAL A 22 0.36 0.97 0.41
C VAL A 22 -0.35 -0.20 -0.22
N GLN A 23 -0.80 -1.15 0.61
CA GLN A 23 -1.80 -2.13 0.22
C GLN A 23 -3.13 -1.75 0.87
N PHE A 24 -4.11 -1.37 0.03
CA PHE A 24 -5.48 -1.15 0.47
C PHE A 24 -6.21 -2.48 0.45
N SER A 25 -6.78 -2.86 1.58
CA SER A 25 -7.38 -4.18 1.80
C SER A 25 -8.72 -4.09 2.53
N ALA A 26 -9.42 -5.22 2.60
CA ALA A 26 -10.57 -5.38 3.48
C ALA A 26 -10.54 -6.81 4.04
N SER A 27 -11.19 -7.01 5.17
CA SER A 27 -11.16 -8.29 5.87
C SER A 27 -11.79 -9.43 5.05
N TRP A 28 -12.76 -9.11 4.19
CA TRP A 28 -13.49 -10.09 3.37
C TRP A 28 -12.78 -10.41 2.04
N CYS A 29 -11.67 -9.75 1.74
CA CYS A 29 -11.03 -9.83 0.42
C CYS A 29 -10.03 -10.99 0.36
N GLY A 30 -10.35 -12.04 -0.42
CA GLY A 30 -9.48 -13.21 -0.58
C GLY A 30 -8.15 -12.88 -1.26
N ASN A 31 -8.18 -12.06 -2.32
CA ASN A 31 -6.95 -11.66 -3.02
C ASN A 31 -6.03 -10.81 -2.13
N CYS A 32 -6.61 -9.99 -1.25
CA CYS A 32 -5.85 -9.22 -0.27
C CYS A 32 -5.07 -10.15 0.67
N ARG A 33 -5.71 -11.24 1.09
CA ARG A 33 -5.11 -12.24 1.97
C ARG A 33 -3.96 -12.97 1.28
N ILE A 34 -4.11 -13.25 -0.03
CA ILE A 34 -3.06 -13.89 -0.83
C ILE A 34 -1.86 -12.97 -0.99
N MET A 35 -2.11 -11.68 -1.24
CA MET A 35 -1.05 -10.72 -1.52
C MET A 35 -0.33 -10.22 -0.26
N LYS A 36 -0.97 -10.29 0.90
CA LYS A 36 -0.39 -9.76 2.15
C LYS A 36 1.00 -10.34 2.48
N PRO A 37 1.22 -11.67 2.43
CA PRO A 37 2.57 -12.20 2.69
C PRO A 37 3.59 -11.76 1.64
N LYS A 38 3.18 -11.60 0.38
CA LYS A 38 4.06 -11.13 -0.68
C LYS A 38 4.44 -9.67 -0.46
N PHE A 39 3.50 -8.87 -0.01
CA PHE A 39 3.71 -7.47 0.36
C PHE A 39 4.69 -7.36 1.54
N LYS A 40 4.50 -8.19 2.56
CA LYS A 40 5.39 -8.23 3.73
C LYS A 40 6.82 -8.64 3.36
N LYS A 41 6.95 -9.59 2.43
CA LYS A 41 8.27 -10.02 1.96
C LYS A 41 9.00 -8.88 1.27
N LEU A 42 8.31 -8.14 0.40
CA LEU A 42 8.89 -6.97 -0.27
C LEU A 42 9.30 -5.90 0.74
N ALA A 43 8.51 -5.71 1.80
CA ALA A 43 8.87 -4.75 2.85
C ALA A 43 10.20 -5.14 3.51
N SER A 44 10.41 -6.43 3.75
CA SER A 44 11.66 -6.91 4.37
C SER A 44 12.87 -6.75 3.44
N GLU A 45 12.63 -6.73 2.14
CA GLU A 45 13.69 -6.60 1.12
C GLU A 45 13.96 -5.15 0.73
N ASN A 46 13.15 -4.19 1.17
CA ASN A 46 13.24 -2.77 0.81
C ASN A 46 13.12 -1.90 2.06
N GLU A 47 14.11 -2.00 2.94
CA GLU A 47 14.10 -1.36 4.27
C GLU A 47 14.01 0.17 4.21
N ALA A 48 14.49 0.79 3.13
CA ALA A 48 14.46 2.24 2.98
C ALA A 48 13.06 2.76 2.62
N ILE A 49 12.14 1.88 2.27
CA ILE A 49 10.76 2.22 1.89
C ILE A 49 9.81 1.80 3.01
N THR A 50 8.84 2.64 3.31
CA THR A 50 7.78 2.31 4.27
C THR A 50 6.65 1.61 3.54
N PHE A 51 6.30 0.41 3.98
CA PHE A 51 5.18 -0.37 3.46
C PHE A 51 4.05 -0.32 4.48
N ALA A 52 2.86 0.08 4.03
CA ALA A 52 1.71 0.27 4.91
C ALA A 52 0.53 -0.59 4.48
N LEU A 53 -0.08 -1.29 5.43
CA LEU A 53 -1.34 -2.01 5.24
C LEU A 53 -2.47 -1.09 5.71
N VAL A 54 -3.45 -0.84 4.86
CA VAL A 54 -4.55 0.07 5.13
C VAL A 54 -5.88 -0.62 4.92
N ASP A 55 -6.74 -0.55 5.94
CA ASP A 55 -8.12 -1.05 5.86
C ASP A 55 -8.96 -0.05 5.08
N ALA A 56 -9.21 -0.35 3.80
CA ALA A 56 -9.96 0.54 2.93
C ALA A 56 -11.44 0.61 3.29
N GLU A 57 -11.95 -0.38 4.01
CA GLU A 57 -13.35 -0.44 4.40
C GLU A 57 -13.64 0.50 5.58
N ASN A 58 -12.75 0.53 6.58
CA ASN A 58 -12.95 1.30 7.79
C ASN A 58 -12.22 2.63 7.81
N PHE A 59 -11.33 2.88 6.84
CA PHE A 59 -10.52 4.11 6.78
C PHE A 59 -10.82 4.89 5.50
N PRO A 60 -12.00 5.56 5.42
CA PRO A 60 -12.43 6.22 4.18
C PRO A 60 -11.55 7.39 3.75
N GLU A 61 -10.95 8.13 4.68
CA GLU A 61 -10.08 9.25 4.32
C GLU A 61 -8.77 8.76 3.72
N SER A 62 -8.21 7.68 4.29
CA SER A 62 -7.02 7.04 3.74
C SER A 62 -7.29 6.46 2.35
N ARG A 63 -8.45 5.82 2.17
CA ARG A 63 -8.85 5.24 0.89
C ARG A 63 -8.91 6.28 -0.23
N LYS A 64 -9.31 7.51 0.08
CA LYS A 64 -9.46 8.60 -0.90
C LYS A 64 -8.12 9.08 -1.46
N LEU A 65 -7.00 8.73 -0.84
CA LEU A 65 -5.69 9.19 -1.29
C LEU A 65 -5.24 8.49 -2.57
N ALA A 66 -5.92 7.43 -2.97
CA ALA A 66 -5.71 6.74 -4.24
C ALA A 66 -7.07 6.36 -4.84
N ASN A 67 -7.07 5.93 -6.10
CA ASN A 67 -8.29 5.46 -6.76
C ASN A 67 -8.50 3.99 -6.43
N VAL A 68 -9.22 3.71 -5.35
CA VAL A 68 -9.42 2.35 -4.84
C VAL A 68 -10.83 1.88 -5.18
N SER A 69 -11.02 1.35 -6.38
CA SER A 69 -12.30 0.80 -6.82
C SER A 69 -12.42 -0.70 -6.58
N ASN A 70 -11.29 -1.41 -6.60
CA ASN A 70 -11.22 -2.86 -6.34
C ASN A 70 -10.09 -3.16 -5.36
N LEU A 71 -10.13 -4.34 -4.74
CA LEU A 71 -9.15 -4.74 -3.74
C LEU A 71 -8.45 -6.04 -4.15
N PRO A 72 -7.16 -6.19 -3.84
CA PRO A 72 -6.31 -5.17 -3.23
C PRO A 72 -5.88 -4.13 -4.26
N THR A 73 -5.79 -2.88 -3.85
CA THR A 73 -5.14 -1.82 -4.63
C THR A 73 -3.83 -1.50 -3.95
N PHE A 74 -2.77 -1.42 -4.76
CA PHE A 74 -1.45 -1.00 -4.31
C PHE A 74 -1.18 0.39 -4.85
N ALA A 75 -0.63 1.25 -4.01
CA ALA A 75 -0.33 2.62 -4.39
C ALA A 75 1.05 3.01 -3.88
N THR A 76 1.77 3.81 -4.66
CA THR A 76 3.07 4.33 -4.27
C THR A 76 3.01 5.83 -4.14
N PHE A 77 3.68 6.34 -3.11
CA PHE A 77 3.73 7.77 -2.81
C PHE A 77 5.19 8.18 -2.61
N VAL A 78 5.56 9.33 -3.15
CA VAL A 78 6.87 9.93 -2.93
C VAL A 78 6.66 11.38 -2.53
N ASN A 79 7.24 11.78 -1.41
CA ASN A 79 7.11 13.13 -0.85
C ASN A 79 5.65 13.57 -0.73
N GLY A 80 4.79 12.65 -0.29
CA GLY A 80 3.38 12.90 -0.05
C GLY A 80 2.49 12.90 -1.30
N LYS A 81 3.04 12.57 -2.47
CA LYS A 81 2.29 12.58 -3.73
C LYS A 81 2.14 11.19 -4.29
N LEU A 82 0.95 10.87 -4.79
CA LEU A 82 0.69 9.60 -5.46
C LEU A 82 1.51 9.54 -6.75
N VAL A 83 2.32 8.49 -6.87
CA VAL A 83 3.14 8.24 -8.06
C VAL A 83 2.41 7.31 -9.01
N ASN A 84 1.91 6.18 -8.50
CA ASN A 84 1.22 5.19 -9.32
C ASN A 84 0.33 4.33 -8.43
N GLU A 85 -0.62 3.66 -9.06
CA GLU A 85 -1.52 2.73 -8.38
C GLU A 85 -1.93 1.62 -9.32
N THR A 86 -2.20 0.43 -8.77
CA THR A 86 -2.65 -0.70 -9.57
C THR A 86 -3.44 -1.67 -8.69
N GLN A 87 -4.39 -2.35 -9.31
CA GLN A 87 -5.11 -3.45 -8.67
C GLN A 87 -4.58 -4.74 -9.28
N THR A 88 -4.08 -5.65 -8.44
CA THR A 88 -3.49 -6.90 -8.94
C THR A 88 -3.49 -7.99 -7.89
N ASN A 89 -3.51 -9.25 -8.34
CA ASN A 89 -3.24 -10.41 -7.51
C ASN A 89 -1.93 -11.11 -7.94
N LYS A 90 -1.08 -10.40 -8.69
CA LYS A 90 0.17 -10.95 -9.22
C LYS A 90 1.37 -10.27 -8.59
N GLN A 91 2.27 -11.09 -8.04
CA GLN A 91 3.47 -10.59 -7.36
C GLN A 91 4.37 -9.76 -8.28
N GLU A 92 4.55 -10.20 -9.53
CA GLU A 92 5.43 -9.49 -10.47
C GLU A 92 4.93 -8.09 -10.79
N VAL A 93 3.62 -7.86 -10.79
CA VAL A 93 3.05 -6.52 -10.99
C VAL A 93 3.36 -5.64 -9.79
N LEU A 94 3.22 -6.18 -8.58
CA LEU A 94 3.57 -5.45 -7.35
C LEU A 94 5.05 -5.11 -7.30
N ILE A 95 5.92 -6.05 -7.68
CA ILE A 95 7.36 -5.81 -7.73
C ILE A 95 7.68 -4.66 -8.69
N GLY A 96 7.06 -4.66 -9.87
CA GLY A 96 7.24 -3.59 -10.85
C GLY A 96 6.84 -2.23 -10.30
N LEU A 97 5.72 -2.17 -9.58
CA LEU A 97 5.24 -0.93 -8.96
C LEU A 97 6.24 -0.41 -7.93
N VAL A 98 6.74 -1.28 -7.06
CA VAL A 98 7.72 -0.90 -6.04
C VAL A 98 9.02 -0.41 -6.68
N ASN A 99 9.45 -1.07 -7.75
CA ASN A 99 10.69 -0.70 -8.44
C ASN A 99 10.65 0.70 -9.05
N GLU A 100 9.46 1.25 -9.29
CA GLU A 100 9.31 2.61 -9.83
C GLU A 100 9.78 3.68 -8.84
N ILE A 101 9.84 3.36 -7.54
CA ILE A 101 10.20 4.35 -6.52
C ILE A 101 11.46 3.97 -5.72
N VAL A 102 12.08 2.86 -6.05
CA VAL A 102 13.31 2.40 -5.36
C VAL A 102 14.46 3.42 -5.51
#